data_01291cb48452f01f680669d1c6d8da65
#
_entry.id   01291cb48452f01f680669d1c6d8da65
#
_cell.length_a   1.000
_cell.length_b   1.000
_cell.length_c   1.000
_cell.angle_alpha   90.00
_cell.angle_beta   90.00
_cell.angle_gamma   90.00
#
_symmetry.space_group_name_H-M   'P 1'
#
loop_
_entity.id
_entity.type
_entity.pdbx_description
1 polymer ?
#
loop_
_entity_poly.entity_id
_entity_poly.type
_entity_poly.pdbx_seq_one_letter_code
_entity_poly.pdbx_strand_id
1 'polypeptide(L)'
;MSAERDVLEVDVLFVGAGPASLTGALYLARLARETGIGELNIAVIEKGREIGSHGISGGVMDPRAARELFPDFDALAHEFGATPVTDDAVYYLTEQKQFAFPILPPPLKNHGNYILSLGRFVRWLAVKAEAEGVQVFPEFPGASLLYEEDRVVGVRTADQGVDKNGQPKRVYQPGVDIHAKVTVLGEGPRGTLTKQLVQTHRLDAHSSPQVYSVGIKEVWEVPGSSAHKGRVIHTMGYPLPSEIFGGGFIYHMP
;
A
#
# COMPACT_ATOMS: atom_id res chain seq x y z
N MET A 1 -18.09 33.04 1.36
CA MET A 1 -17.52 32.92 -0.01
C MET A 1 -16.68 31.65 -0.01
N SER A 2 -16.97 30.68 -0.84
CA SER A 2 -16.07 29.51 -1.00
C SER A 2 -14.76 30.05 -1.58
N ALA A 3 -13.64 29.74 -0.92
CA ALA A 3 -12.34 30.05 -1.49
C ALA A 3 -12.23 29.40 -2.87
N GLU A 4 -11.75 30.15 -3.86
CA GLU A 4 -11.46 29.62 -5.18
C GLU A 4 -10.41 28.51 -5.03
N ARG A 5 -10.66 27.35 -5.67
CA ARG A 5 -9.77 26.21 -5.61
C ARG A 5 -8.96 26.11 -6.87
N ASP A 6 -7.70 25.77 -6.73
CA ASP A 6 -6.90 25.40 -7.87
C ASP A 6 -7.44 24.15 -8.55
N VAL A 7 -7.31 24.08 -9.86
CA VAL A 7 -7.71 22.93 -10.68
C VAL A 7 -6.50 22.31 -11.33
N LEU A 8 -6.36 21.00 -11.18
CA LEU A 8 -5.35 20.21 -11.88
C LEU A 8 -6.07 19.24 -12.82
N GLU A 9 -5.63 19.20 -14.08
CA GLU A 9 -6.16 18.24 -15.06
C GLU A 9 -5.12 17.16 -15.36
N VAL A 10 -5.56 15.90 -15.32
CA VAL A 10 -4.72 14.73 -15.61
C VAL A 10 -5.48 13.71 -16.46
N ASP A 11 -4.76 12.82 -17.13
CA ASP A 11 -5.38 11.71 -17.84
C ASP A 11 -5.82 10.61 -16.86
N VAL A 12 -4.93 10.26 -15.94
CA VAL A 12 -5.21 9.21 -14.95
C VAL A 12 -4.78 9.66 -13.56
N LEU A 13 -5.71 9.60 -12.61
CA LEU A 13 -5.48 9.88 -11.19
C LEU A 13 -5.50 8.59 -10.39
N PHE A 14 -4.43 8.30 -9.66
CA PHE A 14 -4.40 7.26 -8.63
C PHE A 14 -4.54 7.88 -7.25
N VAL A 15 -5.44 7.37 -6.44
CA VAL A 15 -5.67 7.80 -5.06
C VAL A 15 -5.05 6.81 -4.09
N GLY A 16 -4.04 7.27 -3.35
CA GLY A 16 -3.21 6.47 -2.45
C GLY A 16 -1.94 5.97 -3.12
N ALA A 17 -0.76 6.38 -2.62
CA ALA A 17 0.54 5.96 -3.12
C ALA A 17 1.03 4.66 -2.46
N GLY A 18 0.16 3.66 -2.41
CA GLY A 18 0.52 2.30 -2.00
C GLY A 18 1.20 1.50 -3.13
N PRO A 19 1.65 0.27 -2.85
CA PRO A 19 2.35 -0.53 -3.85
C PRO A 19 1.50 -0.78 -5.10
N ALA A 20 0.19 -0.99 -4.95
CA ALA A 20 -0.71 -1.23 -6.07
C ALA A 20 -0.81 -0.03 -7.03
N SER A 21 -1.04 1.18 -6.49
CA SER A 21 -1.16 2.39 -7.31
C SER A 21 0.16 2.76 -7.98
N LEU A 22 1.26 2.73 -7.25
CA LEU A 22 2.57 3.08 -7.81
C LEU A 22 3.01 2.08 -8.88
N THR A 23 2.77 0.78 -8.67
CA THR A 23 3.01 -0.25 -9.70
C THR A 23 2.14 -0.02 -10.92
N GLY A 24 0.83 0.25 -10.71
CA GLY A 24 -0.11 0.52 -11.80
C GLY A 24 0.25 1.77 -12.59
N ALA A 25 0.59 2.87 -11.91
CA ALA A 25 0.97 4.13 -12.54
C ALA A 25 2.26 4.00 -13.36
N LEU A 26 3.28 3.37 -12.79
CA LEU A 26 4.56 3.11 -13.47
C LEU A 26 4.38 2.20 -14.69
N TYR A 27 3.63 1.11 -14.53
CA TYR A 27 3.36 0.19 -15.63
C TYR A 27 2.58 0.88 -16.76
N LEU A 28 1.57 1.68 -16.40
CA LEU A 28 0.76 2.45 -17.36
C LEU A 28 1.62 3.45 -18.14
N ALA A 29 2.52 4.18 -17.47
CA ALA A 29 3.41 5.13 -18.12
C ALA A 29 4.33 4.45 -19.15
N ARG A 30 4.88 3.29 -18.81
CA ARG A 30 5.68 2.48 -19.74
C ARG A 30 4.86 1.97 -20.92
N LEU A 31 3.72 1.36 -20.62
CA LEU A 31 2.85 0.77 -21.63
C LEU A 31 2.35 1.81 -22.64
N ALA A 32 2.00 3.01 -22.19
CA ALA A 32 1.55 4.09 -23.06
C ALA A 32 2.62 4.49 -24.08
N ARG A 33 3.89 4.55 -23.66
CA ARG A 33 5.03 4.81 -24.57
C ARG A 33 5.28 3.65 -25.52
N GLU A 34 5.28 2.43 -25.03
CA GLU A 34 5.53 1.21 -25.83
C GLU A 34 4.46 0.99 -26.91
N THR A 35 3.21 1.33 -26.60
CA THR A 35 2.08 1.16 -27.54
C THR A 35 1.86 2.38 -28.44
N GLY A 36 2.66 3.44 -28.30
CA GLY A 36 2.54 4.62 -29.15
C GLY A 36 1.34 5.52 -28.85
N ILE A 37 0.66 5.34 -27.70
CA ILE A 37 -0.42 6.23 -27.24
C ILE A 37 0.14 7.62 -26.92
N GLY A 38 1.44 7.70 -26.62
CA GLY A 38 2.11 8.92 -26.22
C GLY A 38 2.26 9.04 -24.70
N GLU A 39 2.72 10.22 -24.27
CA GLU A 39 2.85 10.51 -22.84
C GLU A 39 1.48 10.81 -22.24
N LEU A 40 1.13 10.06 -21.18
CA LEU A 40 -0.05 10.32 -20.37
C LEU A 40 0.33 11.19 -19.17
N ASN A 41 -0.52 12.16 -18.85
CA ASN A 41 -0.42 12.91 -17.61
C ASN A 41 -1.00 12.06 -16.47
N ILE A 42 -0.12 11.40 -15.70
CA ILE A 42 -0.50 10.47 -14.63
C ILE A 42 -0.13 11.09 -13.29
N ALA A 43 -1.11 11.23 -12.39
CA ALA A 43 -0.91 11.68 -11.03
C ALA A 43 -1.22 10.59 -10.00
N VAL A 44 -0.46 10.58 -8.91
CA VAL A 44 -0.69 9.75 -7.72
C VAL A 44 -0.75 10.68 -6.52
N ILE A 45 -1.87 10.71 -5.80
CA ILE A 45 -1.99 11.50 -4.55
C ILE A 45 -1.89 10.59 -3.33
N GLU A 46 -1.28 11.10 -2.26
CA GLU A 46 -1.10 10.39 -1.00
C GLU A 46 -1.45 11.32 0.18
N LYS A 47 -2.21 10.79 1.14
CA LYS A 47 -2.59 11.52 2.35
C LYS A 47 -1.44 11.69 3.35
N GLY A 48 -0.49 10.80 3.32
CA GLY A 48 0.67 10.81 4.21
C GLY A 48 1.63 11.95 3.87
N ARG A 49 2.32 12.45 4.89
CA ARG A 49 3.34 13.49 4.73
C ARG A 49 4.50 13.02 3.85
N GLU A 50 4.79 11.74 3.92
CA GLU A 50 5.82 11.11 3.11
C GLU A 50 5.27 9.81 2.51
N ILE A 51 5.73 9.47 1.31
CA ILE A 51 5.36 8.21 0.68
C ILE A 51 5.83 7.05 1.56
N GLY A 52 4.95 6.08 1.79
CA GLY A 52 5.23 4.89 2.61
C GLY A 52 5.16 5.12 4.12
N SER A 53 4.79 6.31 4.61
CA SER A 53 4.65 6.59 6.06
C SER A 53 3.56 5.75 6.74
N HIS A 54 2.58 5.28 5.99
CA HIS A 54 1.54 4.36 6.48
C HIS A 54 1.89 2.88 6.28
N GLY A 55 2.99 2.57 5.62
CA GLY A 55 3.54 1.22 5.46
C GLY A 55 4.37 0.78 6.66
N ILE A 56 3.75 0.69 7.84
CA ILE A 56 4.43 0.58 9.15
C ILE A 56 5.17 -0.74 9.34
N SER A 57 4.87 -1.78 8.56
CA SER A 57 5.40 -3.11 8.84
C SER A 57 6.16 -3.69 7.68
N GLY A 58 7.01 -4.66 8.00
CA GLY A 58 7.57 -5.57 7.03
C GLY A 58 6.52 -6.55 6.48
N GLY A 59 6.88 -7.20 5.43
CA GLY A 59 6.10 -8.26 4.80
C GLY A 59 7.01 -9.25 4.10
N VAL A 60 6.44 -10.39 3.74
CA VAL A 60 7.04 -11.32 2.80
C VAL A 60 6.37 -11.10 1.46
N MET A 61 7.16 -10.74 0.45
CA MET A 61 6.68 -10.42 -0.89
C MET A 61 7.06 -11.52 -1.86
N ASP A 62 6.09 -12.00 -2.60
CA ASP A 62 6.31 -12.78 -3.81
C ASP A 62 6.82 -11.85 -4.92
N PRO A 63 8.03 -12.07 -5.45
CA PRO A 63 8.65 -11.14 -6.39
C PRO A 63 8.17 -11.27 -7.83
N ARG A 64 7.25 -12.18 -8.16
CA ARG A 64 6.84 -12.44 -9.55
C ARG A 64 6.39 -11.17 -10.28
N ALA A 65 5.47 -10.41 -9.69
CA ALA A 65 5.00 -9.15 -10.29
C ALA A 65 6.12 -8.08 -10.34
N ALA A 66 6.99 -8.05 -9.32
CA ALA A 66 8.11 -7.12 -9.31
C ALA A 66 9.16 -7.45 -10.39
N ARG A 67 9.41 -8.73 -10.65
CA ARG A 67 10.31 -9.20 -11.74
C ARG A 67 9.73 -8.92 -13.13
N GLU A 68 8.40 -8.99 -13.27
CA GLU A 68 7.74 -8.59 -14.52
C GLU A 68 7.93 -7.10 -14.82
N LEU A 69 7.82 -6.27 -13.78
CA LEU A 69 7.99 -4.82 -13.90
C LEU A 69 9.48 -4.41 -14.00
N PHE A 70 10.36 -5.13 -13.32
CA PHE A 70 11.80 -4.91 -13.28
C PHE A 70 12.51 -6.25 -13.50
N PRO A 71 12.94 -6.56 -14.74
CA PRO A 71 13.60 -7.84 -15.03
C PRO A 71 14.86 -8.10 -14.18
N ASP A 72 15.52 -7.05 -13.72
CA ASP A 72 16.69 -7.06 -12.85
C ASP A 72 16.35 -6.88 -11.35
N PHE A 73 15.09 -7.11 -10.96
CA PHE A 73 14.59 -6.91 -9.60
C PHE A 73 15.47 -7.52 -8.53
N ASP A 74 15.99 -8.73 -8.73
CA ASP A 74 16.82 -9.42 -7.74
C ASP A 74 18.12 -8.66 -7.45
N ALA A 75 18.67 -7.94 -8.43
CA ALA A 75 19.82 -7.06 -8.25
C ALA A 75 19.44 -5.74 -7.57
N LEU A 76 18.22 -5.24 -7.82
CA LEU A 76 17.73 -3.98 -7.25
C LEU A 76 17.19 -4.12 -5.82
N ALA A 77 16.87 -5.32 -5.38
CA ALA A 77 16.21 -5.59 -4.10
C ALA A 77 16.96 -5.02 -2.89
N HIS A 78 18.29 -4.91 -2.97
CA HIS A 78 19.13 -4.32 -1.93
C HIS A 78 18.91 -2.81 -1.76
N GLU A 79 18.49 -2.06 -2.80
CA GLU A 79 18.31 -0.60 -2.76
C GLU A 79 17.27 -0.19 -1.70
N PHE A 80 16.27 -1.02 -1.42
CA PHE A 80 15.27 -0.79 -0.38
C PHE A 80 15.38 -1.77 0.79
N GLY A 81 16.47 -2.51 0.88
CA GLY A 81 16.80 -3.40 2.00
C GLY A 81 15.97 -4.68 2.04
N ALA A 82 15.54 -5.20 0.88
CA ALA A 82 14.90 -6.51 0.84
C ALA A 82 15.93 -7.64 1.06
N THR A 83 15.46 -8.70 1.70
CA THR A 83 16.29 -9.88 2.02
C THR A 83 15.62 -11.13 1.51
N PRO A 84 16.29 -11.97 0.71
CA PRO A 84 15.73 -13.26 0.30
C PRO A 84 15.36 -14.11 1.51
N VAL A 85 14.24 -14.83 1.43
CA VAL A 85 13.90 -15.83 2.44
C VAL A 85 14.84 -17.01 2.32
N THR A 86 15.51 -17.34 3.42
CA THR A 86 16.50 -18.43 3.50
C THR A 86 16.04 -19.60 4.36
N ASP A 87 15.10 -19.35 5.28
CA ASP A 87 14.57 -20.37 6.19
C ASP A 87 13.12 -20.06 6.55
N ASP A 88 12.30 -21.11 6.59
CA ASP A 88 10.90 -21.08 6.98
C ASP A 88 10.65 -22.01 8.16
N ALA A 89 9.89 -21.55 9.15
CA ALA A 89 9.47 -22.38 10.28
C ALA A 89 8.00 -22.12 10.65
N VAL A 90 7.32 -23.16 11.10
CA VAL A 90 5.97 -23.05 11.67
C VAL A 90 5.99 -23.73 13.03
N TYR A 91 5.50 -23.05 14.07
CA TYR A 91 5.42 -23.57 15.41
C TYR A 91 3.99 -23.57 15.92
N TYR A 92 3.62 -24.65 16.60
CA TYR A 92 2.47 -24.66 17.50
C TYR A 92 2.96 -24.31 18.90
N LEU A 93 2.37 -23.26 19.47
CA LEU A 93 2.72 -22.77 20.81
C LEU A 93 1.72 -23.24 21.86
N THR A 94 2.25 -23.65 23.00
CA THR A 94 1.52 -23.75 24.25
C THR A 94 2.06 -22.72 25.22
N GLU A 95 1.47 -22.57 26.39
CA GLU A 95 1.94 -21.62 27.41
C GLU A 95 3.42 -21.81 27.78
N GLN A 96 3.94 -23.03 27.70
CA GLN A 96 5.30 -23.37 28.19
C GLN A 96 6.20 -24.02 27.14
N LYS A 97 5.66 -24.43 26.00
CA LYS A 97 6.40 -25.19 24.98
C LYS A 97 6.06 -24.74 23.57
N GLN A 98 7.00 -24.99 22.67
CA GLN A 98 6.80 -24.87 21.23
C GLN A 98 7.05 -26.22 20.55
N PHE A 99 6.25 -26.53 19.53
CA PHE A 99 6.38 -27.72 18.71
C PHE A 99 6.54 -27.31 17.26
N ALA A 100 7.67 -27.67 16.64
CA ALA A 100 7.89 -27.41 15.23
C ALA A 100 7.03 -28.35 14.37
N PHE A 101 6.45 -27.81 13.32
CA PHE A 101 5.79 -28.64 12.31
C PHE A 101 6.86 -29.34 11.47
N PRO A 102 6.81 -30.66 11.37
CA PRO A 102 7.79 -31.43 10.61
C PRO A 102 7.67 -31.20 9.09
N ILE A 103 6.50 -30.80 8.63
CA ILE A 103 6.19 -30.50 7.22
C ILE A 103 5.53 -29.14 7.17
N LEU A 104 6.15 -28.22 6.41
CA LEU A 104 5.58 -26.89 6.21
C LEU A 104 4.36 -26.96 5.27
N PRO A 105 3.21 -26.42 5.69
CA PRO A 105 2.06 -26.26 4.80
C PRO A 105 2.43 -25.45 3.56
N PRO A 106 2.01 -25.84 2.34
CA PRO A 106 2.39 -25.15 1.13
C PRO A 106 2.16 -23.63 1.12
N PRO A 107 1.06 -23.10 1.68
CA PRO A 107 0.82 -21.65 1.74
C PRO A 107 1.80 -20.87 2.64
N LEU A 108 2.52 -21.56 3.54
CA LEU A 108 3.49 -20.98 4.46
C LEU A 108 4.95 -21.18 4.01
N LYS A 109 5.16 -21.69 2.81
CA LYS A 109 6.48 -21.80 2.19
C LYS A 109 6.82 -20.50 1.50
N ASN A 110 7.84 -19.81 1.98
CA ASN A 110 8.24 -18.50 1.47
C ASN A 110 9.58 -18.54 0.73
N HIS A 111 10.15 -19.71 0.51
CA HIS A 111 11.40 -19.83 -0.24
C HIS A 111 11.24 -19.24 -1.65
N GLY A 112 12.15 -18.35 -2.03
CA GLY A 112 12.08 -17.58 -3.28
C GLY A 112 11.38 -16.21 -3.15
N ASN A 113 10.77 -15.93 -2.01
CA ASN A 113 10.19 -14.64 -1.66
C ASN A 113 11.23 -13.73 -0.96
N TYR A 114 10.85 -12.48 -0.73
CA TYR A 114 11.68 -11.49 -0.04
C TYR A 114 11.00 -10.94 1.20
N ILE A 115 11.74 -10.87 2.30
CA ILE A 115 11.36 -10.08 3.47
C ILE A 115 11.75 -8.64 3.20
N LEU A 116 10.85 -7.69 3.40
CA LEU A 116 11.10 -6.29 3.15
C LEU A 116 10.31 -5.36 4.08
N SER A 117 10.79 -4.13 4.23
CA SER A 117 10.00 -3.04 4.78
C SER A 117 9.09 -2.48 3.69
N LEU A 118 7.77 -2.55 3.90
CA LEU A 118 6.79 -2.05 2.93
C LEU A 118 6.96 -0.55 2.69
N GLY A 119 7.23 0.24 3.72
CA GLY A 119 7.47 1.67 3.59
C GLY A 119 8.71 2.01 2.77
N ARG A 120 9.81 1.23 2.90
CA ARG A 120 11.02 1.42 2.09
C ARG A 120 10.77 1.03 0.63
N PHE A 121 10.10 -0.09 0.40
CA PHE A 121 9.73 -0.55 -0.94
C PHE A 121 8.86 0.47 -1.67
N VAL A 122 7.84 1.01 -1.00
CA VAL A 122 6.92 1.98 -1.60
C VAL A 122 7.63 3.31 -1.93
N ARG A 123 8.55 3.77 -1.07
CA ARG A 123 9.40 4.95 -1.39
C ARG A 123 10.29 4.72 -2.60
N TRP A 124 10.94 3.56 -2.65
CA TRP A 124 11.75 3.18 -3.81
C TRP A 124 10.92 3.13 -5.09
N LEU A 125 9.74 2.53 -5.01
CA LEU A 125 8.82 2.41 -6.15
C LEU A 125 8.31 3.78 -6.63
N ALA A 126 8.07 4.74 -5.71
CA ALA A 126 7.70 6.10 -6.07
C ALA A 126 8.80 6.80 -6.87
N VAL A 127 10.05 6.69 -6.43
CA VAL A 127 11.20 7.23 -7.19
C VAL A 127 11.29 6.63 -8.60
N LYS A 128 11.03 5.32 -8.75
CA LYS A 128 11.01 4.67 -10.07
C LYS A 128 9.82 5.16 -10.91
N ALA A 129 8.67 5.40 -10.31
CA ALA A 129 7.49 5.94 -11.01
C ALA A 129 7.72 7.39 -11.46
N GLU A 130 8.29 8.24 -10.61
CA GLU A 130 8.66 9.63 -10.97
C GLU A 130 9.69 9.67 -12.10
N ALA A 131 10.66 8.76 -12.13
CA ALA A 131 11.62 8.64 -13.22
C ALA A 131 10.97 8.28 -14.57
N GLU A 132 9.76 7.69 -14.54
CA GLU A 132 8.95 7.40 -15.73
C GLU A 132 7.92 8.50 -16.05
N GLY A 133 8.01 9.67 -15.38
CA GLY A 133 7.14 10.82 -15.64
C GLY A 133 5.83 10.83 -14.85
N VAL A 134 5.63 9.91 -13.91
CA VAL A 134 4.47 9.93 -13.00
C VAL A 134 4.64 11.06 -11.98
N GLN A 135 3.61 11.86 -11.79
CA GLN A 135 3.59 12.92 -10.77
C GLN A 135 3.10 12.35 -9.44
N VAL A 136 3.92 12.40 -8.40
CA VAL A 136 3.56 11.88 -7.06
C VAL A 136 3.43 13.03 -6.08
N PHE A 137 2.23 13.17 -5.48
CA PHE A 137 1.87 14.26 -4.57
C PHE A 137 1.61 13.74 -3.16
N PRO A 138 2.59 13.77 -2.24
CA PRO A 138 2.35 13.55 -0.82
C PRO A 138 1.62 14.74 -0.20
N GLU A 139 0.97 14.54 0.95
CA GLU A 139 0.15 15.54 1.67
C GLU A 139 -1.11 16.00 0.91
N PHE A 140 -1.58 15.24 -0.08
CA PHE A 140 -2.81 15.50 -0.82
C PHE A 140 -3.89 14.44 -0.49
N PRO A 141 -4.54 14.51 0.68
CA PRO A 141 -5.60 13.57 1.03
C PRO A 141 -6.85 13.79 0.17
N GLY A 142 -7.33 12.76 -0.51
CA GLY A 142 -8.63 12.80 -1.19
C GLY A 142 -9.77 12.94 -0.16
N ALA A 143 -10.64 13.94 -0.33
CA ALA A 143 -11.75 14.24 0.55
C ALA A 143 -13.10 13.82 -0.02
N SER A 144 -13.35 14.08 -1.30
CA SER A 144 -14.57 13.70 -1.99
C SER A 144 -14.34 13.41 -3.47
N LEU A 145 -15.20 12.58 -4.03
CA LEU A 145 -15.25 12.38 -5.48
C LEU A 145 -15.93 13.58 -6.15
N LEU A 146 -15.45 13.96 -7.32
CA LEU A 146 -16.09 14.93 -8.19
C LEU A 146 -16.96 14.19 -9.21
N TYR A 147 -18.16 14.69 -9.45
CA TYR A 147 -19.13 14.07 -10.33
C TYR A 147 -19.60 15.04 -11.41
N GLU A 148 -19.77 14.54 -12.62
CA GLU A 148 -20.62 15.09 -13.66
C GLU A 148 -21.75 14.08 -13.90
N GLU A 149 -22.96 14.44 -13.53
CA GLU A 149 -24.08 13.51 -13.44
C GLU A 149 -23.72 12.31 -12.55
N ASP A 150 -23.74 11.09 -13.08
CA ASP A 150 -23.39 9.84 -12.38
C ASP A 150 -21.94 9.39 -12.61
N ARG A 151 -21.15 10.17 -13.36
CA ARG A 151 -19.78 9.83 -13.70
C ARG A 151 -18.79 10.50 -12.75
N VAL A 152 -17.88 9.73 -12.17
CA VAL A 152 -16.72 10.28 -11.46
C VAL A 152 -15.78 10.94 -12.47
N VAL A 153 -15.49 12.22 -12.26
CA VAL A 153 -14.60 13.02 -13.11
C VAL A 153 -13.34 13.49 -12.38
N GLY A 154 -13.13 13.02 -11.16
CA GLY A 154 -11.93 13.37 -10.41
C GLY A 154 -12.14 13.31 -8.91
N VAL A 155 -11.24 13.97 -8.21
CA VAL A 155 -11.18 14.01 -6.73
C VAL A 155 -10.90 15.41 -6.24
N ARG A 156 -11.64 15.86 -5.25
CA ARG A 156 -11.32 17.03 -4.43
C ARG A 156 -10.41 16.61 -3.28
N THR A 157 -9.30 17.28 -3.10
CA THR A 157 -8.43 17.07 -1.95
C THR A 157 -8.94 17.85 -0.73
N ALA A 158 -8.53 17.42 0.46
CA ALA A 158 -8.96 18.07 1.70
C ALA A 158 -8.32 19.45 1.87
N ASP A 159 -9.08 20.35 2.49
CA ASP A 159 -8.55 21.63 2.94
C ASP A 159 -7.51 21.42 4.05
N GLN A 160 -6.45 22.18 4.00
CA GLN A 160 -5.41 22.17 5.02
C GLN A 160 -5.57 23.36 5.99
N GLY A 161 -4.98 23.24 7.18
CA GLY A 161 -5.04 24.32 8.18
C GLY A 161 -6.45 24.60 8.71
N VAL A 162 -7.31 23.58 8.81
CA VAL A 162 -8.62 23.64 9.47
C VAL A 162 -8.52 23.13 10.90
N ASP A 163 -9.47 23.54 11.75
CA ASP A 163 -9.64 23.01 13.11
C ASP A 163 -10.48 21.70 13.09
N LYS A 164 -10.71 21.11 14.27
CA LYS A 164 -11.54 19.91 14.43
C LYS A 164 -13.00 20.04 13.99
N ASN A 165 -13.47 21.29 13.82
CA ASN A 165 -14.82 21.60 13.37
C ASN A 165 -14.86 22.04 11.89
N GLY A 166 -13.70 21.95 11.18
CA GLY A 166 -13.56 22.37 9.80
C GLY A 166 -13.41 23.89 9.60
N GLN A 167 -13.20 24.67 10.67
CA GLN A 167 -13.06 26.11 10.56
C GLN A 167 -11.62 26.49 10.16
N PRO A 168 -11.45 27.44 9.22
CA PRO A 168 -10.15 27.90 8.78
C PRO A 168 -9.30 28.47 9.92
N LYS A 169 -8.05 28.05 10.03
CA LYS A 169 -7.01 28.65 10.85
C LYS A 169 -6.18 29.65 10.06
N ARG A 170 -5.22 30.33 10.72
CA ARG A 170 -4.35 31.32 10.07
C ARG A 170 -3.55 30.75 8.87
N VAL A 171 -3.29 29.47 8.87
CA VAL A 171 -2.54 28.73 7.83
C VAL A 171 -3.46 27.95 6.89
N TYR A 172 -4.72 28.38 6.77
CA TYR A 172 -5.70 27.74 5.91
C TYR A 172 -5.25 27.78 4.42
N GLN A 173 -5.37 26.64 3.77
CA GLN A 173 -5.20 26.49 2.34
C GLN A 173 -6.36 25.62 1.80
N PRO A 174 -7.09 26.09 0.79
CA PRO A 174 -8.11 25.26 0.15
C PRO A 174 -7.45 24.05 -0.51
N GLY A 175 -8.14 22.93 -0.52
CA GLY A 175 -7.73 21.77 -1.31
C GLY A 175 -7.85 22.07 -2.82
N VAL A 176 -7.32 21.16 -3.62
CA VAL A 176 -7.28 21.22 -5.08
C VAL A 176 -8.37 20.32 -5.66
N ASP A 177 -9.00 20.74 -6.73
CA ASP A 177 -9.90 19.89 -7.54
C ASP A 177 -9.06 19.26 -8.66
N ILE A 178 -8.89 17.94 -8.62
CA ILE A 178 -8.13 17.18 -9.62
C ILE A 178 -9.13 16.50 -10.53
N HIS A 179 -9.22 16.99 -11.77
CA HIS A 179 -10.03 16.38 -12.81
C HIS A 179 -9.23 15.32 -13.55
N ALA A 180 -9.85 14.17 -13.78
CA ALA A 180 -9.20 13.03 -14.43
C ALA A 180 -10.16 12.31 -15.37
N LYS A 181 -9.66 11.84 -16.52
CA LYS A 181 -10.43 10.98 -17.42
C LYS A 181 -10.70 9.62 -16.77
N VAL A 182 -9.75 9.13 -15.98
CA VAL A 182 -9.87 7.88 -15.21
C VAL A 182 -9.36 8.12 -13.78
N THR A 183 -10.15 7.70 -12.78
CA THR A 183 -9.75 7.72 -11.37
C THR A 183 -9.63 6.29 -10.85
N VAL A 184 -8.46 5.96 -10.32
CA VAL A 184 -8.15 4.65 -9.72
C VAL A 184 -8.07 4.80 -8.20
N LEU A 185 -8.96 4.13 -7.48
CA LEU A 185 -9.02 4.17 -6.02
C LEU A 185 -8.14 3.06 -5.42
N GLY A 186 -6.88 3.37 -5.13
CA GLY A 186 -5.90 2.47 -4.53
C GLY A 186 -5.66 2.74 -3.04
N GLU A 187 -6.71 3.09 -2.30
CA GLU A 187 -6.66 3.53 -0.90
C GLU A 187 -6.47 2.40 0.13
N GLY A 188 -6.31 1.16 -0.34
CA GLY A 188 -6.20 -0.01 0.52
C GLY A 188 -7.55 -0.52 1.07
N PRO A 189 -7.53 -1.44 2.05
CA PRO A 189 -8.72 -2.21 2.46
C PRO A 189 -9.81 -1.38 3.14
N ARG A 190 -9.52 -0.16 3.55
CA ARG A 190 -10.45 0.73 4.24
C ARG A 190 -10.49 2.14 3.63
N GLY A 191 -10.40 2.21 2.33
CA GLY A 191 -10.43 3.48 1.59
C GLY A 191 -11.67 4.34 1.90
N THR A 192 -11.49 5.64 2.04
CA THR A 192 -12.58 6.57 2.38
C THR A 192 -13.43 6.88 1.17
N LEU A 193 -12.81 7.23 0.04
CA LEU A 193 -13.51 7.52 -1.20
C LEU A 193 -14.13 6.25 -1.80
N THR A 194 -13.42 5.13 -1.70
CA THR A 194 -13.94 3.82 -2.10
C THR A 194 -15.25 3.49 -1.38
N LYS A 195 -15.33 3.74 -0.06
CA LYS A 195 -16.58 3.53 0.69
C LYS A 195 -17.70 4.45 0.24
N GLN A 196 -17.39 5.73 -0.03
CA GLN A 196 -18.38 6.68 -0.55
C GLN A 196 -18.94 6.19 -1.89
N LEU A 197 -18.05 5.77 -2.81
CA LEU A 197 -18.42 5.26 -4.11
C LEU A 197 -19.31 4.01 -4.00
N VAL A 198 -18.88 3.04 -3.18
CA VAL A 198 -19.63 1.80 -2.95
C VAL A 198 -21.04 2.08 -2.41
N GLN A 199 -21.15 2.98 -1.43
CA GLN A 199 -22.44 3.36 -0.85
C GLN A 199 -23.35 4.09 -1.86
N THR A 200 -22.78 5.04 -2.62
CA THR A 200 -23.56 5.85 -3.58
C THR A 200 -24.14 4.97 -4.70
N HIS A 201 -23.34 4.06 -5.24
CA HIS A 201 -23.71 3.22 -6.38
C HIS A 201 -24.12 1.79 -5.99
N ARG A 202 -24.16 1.46 -4.68
CA ARG A 202 -24.50 0.13 -4.15
C ARG A 202 -23.68 -1.00 -4.79
N LEU A 203 -22.37 -0.78 -4.95
CA LEU A 203 -21.50 -1.71 -5.65
C LEU A 203 -21.29 -3.03 -4.92
N ASP A 204 -21.63 -3.09 -3.64
CA ASP A 204 -21.55 -4.27 -2.76
C ASP A 204 -22.88 -5.05 -2.64
N ALA A 205 -23.93 -4.67 -3.38
CA ALA A 205 -25.28 -5.25 -3.26
C ALA A 205 -25.32 -6.78 -3.45
N HIS A 206 -24.37 -7.35 -4.16
CA HIS A 206 -24.27 -8.79 -4.43
C HIS A 206 -22.97 -9.40 -3.90
N SER A 207 -22.25 -8.70 -3.04
CA SER A 207 -20.99 -9.15 -2.45
C SER A 207 -21.23 -9.79 -1.08
N SER A 208 -20.38 -10.75 -0.73
CA SER A 208 -20.33 -11.26 0.65
C SER A 208 -19.81 -10.16 1.60
N PRO A 209 -20.25 -10.16 2.88
CA PRO A 209 -19.77 -9.19 3.85
C PRO A 209 -18.24 -9.22 3.97
N GLN A 210 -17.64 -8.02 4.00
CA GLN A 210 -16.21 -7.87 4.23
C GLN A 210 -15.83 -8.32 5.63
N VAL A 211 -14.86 -9.21 5.73
CA VAL A 211 -14.28 -9.65 7.01
C VAL A 211 -12.92 -8.96 7.22
N TYR A 212 -12.71 -8.46 8.42
CA TYR A 212 -11.46 -7.80 8.82
C TYR A 212 -10.81 -8.59 9.95
N SER A 213 -9.52 -8.90 9.80
CA SER A 213 -8.69 -9.41 10.89
C SER A 213 -8.04 -8.27 11.64
N VAL A 214 -7.94 -8.39 12.94
CA VAL A 214 -7.20 -7.46 13.81
C VAL A 214 -5.81 -8.04 14.04
N GLY A 215 -4.78 -7.21 13.85
CA GLY A 215 -3.39 -7.59 14.10
C GLY A 215 -2.62 -6.47 14.76
N ILE A 216 -1.66 -6.84 15.59
CA ILE A 216 -0.66 -5.94 16.18
C ILE A 216 0.68 -6.30 15.57
N LYS A 217 1.44 -5.29 15.13
CA LYS A 217 2.76 -5.46 14.57
C LYS A 217 3.75 -4.55 15.29
N GLU A 218 4.91 -5.08 15.59
CA GLU A 218 6.01 -4.38 16.23
C GLU A 218 7.29 -4.63 15.45
N VAL A 219 8.23 -3.68 15.51
CA VAL A 219 9.58 -3.85 14.98
C VAL A 219 10.54 -3.82 16.17
N TRP A 220 11.34 -4.87 16.29
CA TRP A 220 12.28 -5.04 17.38
C TRP A 220 13.71 -5.03 16.84
N GLU A 221 14.58 -4.30 17.50
CA GLU A 221 16.02 -4.40 17.28
C GLU A 221 16.59 -5.45 18.22
N VAL A 222 17.19 -6.49 17.64
CA VAL A 222 17.77 -7.62 18.41
C VAL A 222 19.28 -7.65 18.19
N PRO A 223 20.10 -7.33 19.20
CA PRO A 223 21.54 -7.41 19.08
C PRO A 223 22.01 -8.82 18.65
N GLY A 224 22.88 -8.90 17.64
CA GLY A 224 23.40 -10.17 17.14
C GLY A 224 22.44 -10.97 16.25
N SER A 225 21.29 -10.43 15.87
CA SER A 225 20.28 -11.11 15.04
C SER A 225 20.68 -11.35 13.58
N SER A 226 21.81 -10.81 13.13
CA SER A 226 22.31 -10.96 11.75
C SER A 226 22.45 -12.42 11.30
N ALA A 227 22.67 -13.35 12.25
CA ALA A 227 22.73 -14.79 11.99
C ALA A 227 21.38 -15.42 11.54
N HIS A 228 20.27 -14.74 11.77
CA HIS A 228 18.93 -15.24 11.42
C HIS A 228 18.27 -14.45 10.28
N LYS A 229 19.01 -13.54 9.66
CA LYS A 229 18.50 -12.73 8.55
C LYS A 229 17.95 -13.62 7.43
N GLY A 230 16.74 -13.27 6.97
CA GLY A 230 16.05 -14.05 5.94
C GLY A 230 15.15 -15.17 6.48
N ARG A 231 15.06 -15.32 7.81
CA ARG A 231 14.18 -16.33 8.42
C ARG A 231 12.75 -15.81 8.56
N VAL A 232 11.78 -16.65 8.19
CA VAL A 232 10.33 -16.43 8.37
C VAL A 232 9.80 -17.47 9.36
N ILE A 233 9.14 -17.01 10.41
CA ILE A 233 8.50 -17.88 11.39
C ILE A 233 7.01 -17.57 11.45
N HIS A 234 6.18 -18.60 11.36
CA HIS A 234 4.76 -18.50 11.66
C HIS A 234 4.45 -19.27 12.93
N THR A 235 3.50 -18.78 13.71
CA THR A 235 3.06 -19.45 14.95
C THR A 235 1.55 -19.57 14.99
N MET A 236 1.05 -20.58 15.67
CA MET A 236 -0.36 -20.78 16.00
C MET A 236 -0.49 -21.36 17.41
N GLY A 237 -1.70 -21.35 17.97
CA GLY A 237 -1.96 -21.77 19.35
C GLY A 237 -1.79 -20.61 20.33
N TYR A 238 -1.18 -20.85 21.50
CA TYR A 238 -1.05 -19.84 22.55
C TYR A 238 -0.48 -18.50 22.04
N PRO A 239 -1.03 -17.34 22.47
CA PRO A 239 -2.05 -17.16 23.53
C PRO A 239 -3.51 -17.26 23.04
N LEU A 240 -3.76 -17.60 21.78
CA LEU A 240 -5.11 -17.71 21.24
C LEU A 240 -5.73 -19.05 21.62
N PRO A 241 -6.98 -19.08 22.15
CA PRO A 241 -7.70 -20.31 22.37
C PRO A 241 -8.13 -20.95 21.04
N SER A 242 -8.47 -22.23 21.08
CA SER A 242 -8.77 -23.03 19.87
C SER A 242 -9.97 -22.54 19.06
N GLU A 243 -10.85 -21.77 19.68
CA GLU A 243 -12.07 -21.20 19.09
C GLU A 243 -11.78 -19.91 18.30
N ILE A 244 -10.58 -19.32 18.46
CA ILE A 244 -10.19 -18.10 17.78
C ILE A 244 -9.20 -18.45 16.68
N PHE A 245 -9.60 -18.17 15.44
CA PHE A 245 -8.70 -18.29 14.30
C PHE A 245 -7.68 -17.15 14.33
N GLY A 246 -6.39 -17.52 14.33
CA GLY A 246 -5.31 -16.55 14.32
C GLY A 246 -3.95 -17.20 14.58
N GLY A 247 -2.93 -16.36 14.66
CA GLY A 247 -1.56 -16.77 14.90
C GLY A 247 -0.62 -15.58 14.91
N GLY A 248 0.67 -15.85 14.89
CA GLY A 248 1.71 -14.84 14.85
C GLY A 248 2.70 -15.08 13.72
N PHE A 249 3.52 -14.08 13.46
CA PHE A 249 4.64 -14.18 12.54
C PHE A 249 5.84 -13.38 13.07
N ILE A 250 7.04 -13.84 12.74
CA ILE A 250 8.30 -13.15 13.01
C ILE A 250 9.11 -13.17 11.72
N TYR A 251 9.48 -11.99 11.24
CA TYR A 251 10.29 -11.81 10.03
C TYR A 251 11.62 -11.20 10.41
N HIS A 252 12.71 -11.92 10.17
CA HIS A 252 14.07 -11.44 10.43
C HIS A 252 14.53 -10.56 9.28
N MET A 253 14.30 -9.25 9.43
CA MET A 253 14.71 -8.22 8.47
C MET A 253 16.20 -7.88 8.61
N PRO A 254 16.79 -7.17 7.63
CA PRO A 254 18.17 -6.68 7.71
C PRO A 254 18.36 -5.61 8.77
#